data_4341ef4d95f3fbca973455142cbb8c85
#
_entry.id   4341ef4d95f3fbca973455142cbb8c85
#
_cell.length_a   1.000
_cell.length_b   1.000
_cell.length_c   1.000
_cell.angle_alpha   90.00
_cell.angle_beta   90.00
_cell.angle_gamma   90.00
#
_symmetry.space_group_name_H-M   'P 1'
#
loop_
_entity.id
_entity.type
_entity.pdbx_description
1 polymer ?
#
loop_
_entity_poly.entity_id
_entity_poly.type
_entity_poly.pdbx_seq_one_letter_code
_entity_poly.pdbx_strand_id
1 'polypeptide(L)'
;MSRNMHKYEELTPYEFDQEKNRASIIYVGSGPLEYHEEANAMGLDLLKGYQWCLDAAEITGGIVFPPLPVSPNWFWLLSAIWGPVMLVLAGAALCADVFHLFKEAD
;
A
#
# COMPACT_ATOMS: atom_id res chain seq x y z
N MET A 1 18.62 19.58 -13.14
CA MET A 1 17.62 18.50 -12.92
C MET A 1 16.25 19.11 -12.77
N SER A 2 15.29 18.64 -13.56
CA SER A 2 13.91 19.01 -13.34
C SER A 2 13.38 18.30 -12.10
N ARG A 3 12.73 19.05 -11.21
CA ARG A 3 12.10 18.52 -10.03
C ARG A 3 10.79 17.82 -10.42
N ASN A 4 10.55 16.64 -9.85
CA ASN A 4 9.31 15.92 -10.10
C ASN A 4 8.19 16.47 -9.22
N MET A 5 7.17 17.02 -9.86
CA MET A 5 6.04 17.68 -9.18
C MET A 5 5.04 16.69 -8.54
N HIS A 6 5.29 15.39 -8.65
CA HIS A 6 4.44 14.39 -8.01
C HIS A 6 5.06 13.77 -6.75
N LYS A 7 6.37 13.93 -6.55
CA LYS A 7 7.07 13.38 -5.38
C LYS A 7 6.79 14.22 -4.15
N TYR A 8 6.10 13.63 -3.18
CA TYR A 8 5.75 14.31 -1.93
C TYR A 8 6.96 14.96 -1.24
N GLU A 9 8.08 14.25 -1.17
CA GLU A 9 9.31 14.72 -0.52
C GLU A 9 9.95 15.94 -1.20
N GLU A 10 9.59 16.22 -2.44
CA GLU A 10 10.12 17.35 -3.19
C GLU A 10 9.14 18.53 -3.28
N LEU A 11 7.89 18.36 -2.82
CA LEU A 11 6.87 19.39 -2.89
C LEU A 11 6.95 20.35 -1.69
N THR A 12 6.74 21.64 -1.97
CA THR A 12 6.44 22.59 -0.89
C THR A 12 4.98 22.43 -0.45
N PRO A 13 4.61 22.93 0.76
CA PRO A 13 3.22 22.87 1.20
C PRO A 13 2.23 23.50 0.21
N TYR A 14 2.63 24.58 -0.44
CA TYR A 14 1.80 25.24 -1.45
C TYR A 14 1.60 24.35 -2.68
N GLU A 15 2.66 23.76 -3.18
CA GLU A 15 2.59 22.84 -4.33
C GLU A 15 1.77 21.59 -4.00
N PHE A 16 1.89 21.08 -2.77
CA PHE A 16 1.09 19.96 -2.28
C PHE A 16 -0.41 20.29 -2.33
N ASP A 17 -0.80 21.45 -1.82
CA ASP A 17 -2.20 21.87 -1.82
C ASP A 17 -2.73 22.05 -3.24
N GLN A 18 -1.93 22.58 -4.15
CA GLN A 18 -2.30 22.72 -5.56
C GLN A 18 -2.54 21.36 -6.20
N GLU A 19 -1.62 20.41 -6.01
CA GLU A 19 -1.74 19.09 -6.62
C GLU A 19 -2.89 18.30 -6.00
N LYS A 20 -3.09 18.39 -4.69
CA LYS A 20 -4.22 17.78 -4.00
C LYS A 20 -5.57 18.27 -4.55
N ASN A 21 -5.68 19.56 -4.83
CA ASN A 21 -6.91 20.13 -5.38
C ASN A 21 -7.10 19.77 -6.87
N ARG A 22 -6.02 19.60 -7.61
CA ARG A 22 -6.06 19.18 -9.01
C ARG A 22 -6.41 17.71 -9.16
N ALA A 23 -5.83 16.87 -8.35
CA ALA A 23 -6.07 15.42 -8.38
C ALA A 23 -5.90 14.83 -6.97
N SER A 24 -7.02 14.46 -6.35
CA SER A 24 -7.05 13.92 -4.98
C SER A 24 -6.71 12.44 -4.94
N ILE A 25 -5.55 12.07 -5.48
CA ILE A 25 -5.05 10.70 -5.53
C ILE A 25 -3.69 10.66 -4.85
N ILE A 26 -3.48 9.66 -4.01
CA ILE A 26 -2.20 9.40 -3.36
C ILE A 26 -1.75 7.98 -3.74
N TYR A 27 -0.54 7.89 -4.25
CA TYR A 27 0.10 6.62 -4.59
C TYR A 27 1.14 6.27 -3.53
N VAL A 28 1.09 5.07 -3.03
CA VAL A 28 2.07 4.56 -2.06
C VAL A 28 2.69 3.30 -2.63
N GLY A 29 3.96 3.38 -3.01
CA GLY A 29 4.73 2.24 -3.46
C GLY A 29 5.39 1.53 -2.27
N SER A 30 5.32 0.23 -2.24
CA SER A 30 6.01 -0.58 -1.24
C SER A 30 6.64 -1.80 -1.90
N GLY A 31 7.68 -2.31 -1.30
CA GLY A 31 8.35 -3.49 -1.79
C GLY A 31 9.45 -3.93 -0.83
N PRO A 32 9.88 -5.18 -0.92
CA PRO A 32 10.95 -5.69 -0.08
C PRO A 32 12.31 -5.20 -0.54
N LEU A 33 13.24 -5.12 0.41
CA LEU A 33 14.67 -5.02 0.16
C LEU A 33 15.24 -6.42 0.35
N GLU A 34 15.46 -7.12 -0.73
CA GLU A 34 15.88 -8.52 -0.66
C GLU A 34 16.89 -8.88 -1.76
N TYR A 35 17.58 -9.99 -1.57
CA TYR A 35 18.56 -10.48 -2.53
C TYR A 35 17.89 -10.96 -3.81
N HIS A 36 18.32 -10.43 -4.95
CA HIS A 36 17.85 -10.79 -6.29
C HIS A 36 19.03 -11.18 -7.19
N GLU A 37 19.88 -12.06 -6.72
CA GLU A 37 21.11 -12.46 -7.38
C GLU A 37 22.14 -11.31 -7.50
N GLU A 38 23.32 -11.64 -7.95
CA GLU A 38 24.46 -10.71 -7.92
C GLU A 38 24.34 -9.53 -8.90
N ALA A 39 23.56 -9.68 -9.95
CA ALA A 39 23.45 -8.68 -10.99
C ALA A 39 22.31 -7.66 -10.73
N ASN A 40 21.48 -7.88 -9.73
CA ASN A 40 20.31 -7.06 -9.47
C ASN A 40 20.43 -6.29 -8.17
N ALA A 41 19.81 -5.10 -8.13
CA ALA A 41 19.80 -4.29 -6.94
C ALA A 41 18.94 -4.91 -5.83
N MET A 42 19.36 -4.77 -4.59
CA MET A 42 18.60 -5.23 -3.43
C MET A 42 17.21 -4.58 -3.33
N GLY A 43 17.08 -3.38 -3.83
CA GLY A 43 15.82 -2.63 -3.84
C GLY A 43 15.05 -2.73 -5.14
N LEU A 44 15.27 -3.76 -5.97
CA LEU A 44 14.64 -3.91 -7.28
C LEU A 44 13.11 -3.76 -7.23
N ASP A 45 12.45 -4.51 -6.36
CA ASP A 45 10.99 -4.49 -6.25
C ASP A 45 10.48 -3.15 -5.72
N LEU A 46 11.15 -2.60 -4.72
CA LEU A 46 10.80 -1.31 -4.12
C LEU A 46 10.90 -0.17 -5.13
N LEU A 47 12.03 -0.07 -5.83
CA LEU A 47 12.28 0.97 -6.82
C LEU A 47 11.35 0.82 -8.04
N LYS A 48 11.07 -0.38 -8.44
CA LYS A 48 10.15 -0.67 -9.55
C LYS A 48 8.72 -0.25 -9.21
N GLY A 49 8.24 -0.61 -8.02
CA GLY A 49 6.93 -0.19 -7.54
C GLY A 49 6.81 1.33 -7.43
N TYR A 50 7.86 1.98 -6.94
CA TYR A 50 7.90 3.45 -6.86
C TYR A 50 7.85 4.10 -8.24
N GLN A 51 8.62 3.59 -9.20
CA GLN A 51 8.61 4.12 -10.56
C GLN A 51 7.24 3.96 -11.24
N TRP A 52 6.57 2.84 -11.02
CA TRP A 52 5.20 2.64 -11.51
C TRP A 52 4.22 3.66 -10.94
N CYS A 53 4.36 3.99 -9.66
CA CYS A 53 3.54 5.03 -9.04
C CYS A 53 3.80 6.40 -9.67
N LEU A 54 5.06 6.73 -9.95
CA LEU A 54 5.41 7.99 -10.63
C LEU A 54 4.83 8.05 -12.05
N ASP A 55 4.94 6.96 -12.79
CA ASP A 55 4.39 6.87 -14.15
C ASP A 55 2.87 7.03 -14.16
N ALA A 56 2.20 6.39 -13.19
CA ALA A 56 0.76 6.52 -13.03
C ALA A 56 0.36 7.96 -12.69
N ALA A 57 1.10 8.63 -11.81
CA ALA A 57 0.83 10.02 -11.43
C ALA A 57 1.02 10.99 -12.59
N GLU A 58 1.93 10.73 -13.51
CA GLU A 58 2.07 11.54 -14.73
C GLU A 58 0.84 11.48 -15.61
N ILE A 59 0.13 10.36 -15.63
CA ILE A 59 -1.08 10.17 -16.43
C ILE A 59 -2.31 10.74 -15.74
N THR A 60 -2.50 10.41 -14.46
CA THR A 60 -3.72 10.75 -13.71
C THR A 60 -3.60 12.04 -12.87
N GLY A 61 -2.39 12.52 -12.64
CA GLY A 61 -2.10 13.47 -11.57
C GLY A 61 -2.05 12.76 -10.23
N GLY A 62 -1.83 13.52 -9.17
CA GLY A 62 -1.76 12.98 -7.83
C GLY A 62 -0.37 13.07 -7.23
N ILE A 63 -0.26 12.59 -6.02
CA ILE A 63 0.94 12.69 -5.20
C ILE A 63 1.47 11.29 -4.93
N VAL A 64 2.78 11.12 -5.08
CA VAL A 64 3.45 9.85 -4.82
C VAL A 64 4.27 9.98 -3.53
N PHE A 65 3.94 9.18 -2.53
CA PHE A 65 4.71 9.13 -1.28
C PHE A 65 6.07 8.48 -1.50
N PRO A 66 7.05 8.80 -0.64
CA PRO A 66 8.33 8.09 -0.65
C PRO A 66 8.12 6.58 -0.57
N PRO A 67 8.94 5.77 -1.24
CA PRO A 67 8.75 4.33 -1.24
C PRO A 67 8.94 3.74 0.16
N LEU A 68 8.04 2.83 0.55
CA LEU A 68 8.05 2.19 1.86
C LEU A 68 8.72 0.81 1.75
N PRO A 69 9.93 0.64 2.30
CA PRO A 69 10.55 -0.67 2.33
C PRO A 69 9.85 -1.59 3.32
N VAL A 70 9.50 -2.79 2.88
CA VAL A 70 8.92 -3.81 3.73
C VAL A 70 9.85 -5.02 3.75
N SER A 71 10.15 -5.51 4.93
CA SER A 71 10.94 -6.73 5.07
C SER A 71 10.06 -7.95 4.75
N PRO A 72 10.56 -8.94 3.99
CA PRO A 72 9.84 -10.19 3.81
C PRO A 72 9.43 -10.84 5.14
N ASN A 73 10.27 -10.73 6.16
CA ASN A 73 9.99 -11.25 7.49
C ASN A 73 8.79 -10.55 8.15
N TRP A 74 8.66 -9.24 7.95
CA TRP A 74 7.51 -8.48 8.45
C TRP A 74 6.22 -8.93 7.76
N PHE A 75 6.27 -9.20 6.47
CA PHE A 75 5.11 -9.66 5.73
C PHE A 75 4.63 -11.02 6.24
N TRP A 76 5.56 -11.96 6.47
CA TRP A 76 5.25 -13.26 7.05
C TRP A 76 4.70 -13.13 8.46
N LEU A 77 5.28 -12.27 9.28
CA LEU A 77 4.82 -12.03 10.65
C LEU A 77 3.41 -11.44 10.65
N LEU A 78 3.14 -10.45 9.82
CA LEU A 78 1.81 -9.85 9.68
C LEU A 78 0.80 -10.87 9.18
N SER A 79 1.16 -11.69 8.20
CA SER A 79 0.30 -12.76 7.69
C SER A 79 0.02 -13.82 8.75
N ALA A 80 1.02 -14.17 9.56
CA ALA A 80 0.87 -15.13 10.64
C ALA A 80 -0.06 -14.64 11.76
N ILE A 81 -0.10 -13.32 12.00
CA ILE A 81 -0.96 -12.72 13.03
C ILE A 81 -2.35 -12.39 12.46
N TRP A 82 -2.41 -11.71 11.31
CA TRP A 82 -3.67 -11.26 10.71
C TRP A 82 -4.51 -12.39 10.13
N GLY A 83 -3.89 -13.41 9.56
CA GLY A 83 -4.61 -14.56 9.01
C GLY A 83 -5.51 -15.24 10.05
N PRO A 84 -4.98 -15.71 11.19
CA PRO A 84 -5.79 -16.27 12.26
C PRO A 84 -6.82 -15.31 12.84
N VAL A 85 -6.47 -14.03 13.04
CA VAL A 85 -7.40 -13.02 13.56
C VAL A 85 -8.59 -12.85 12.62
N MET A 86 -8.35 -12.73 11.31
CA MET A 86 -9.41 -12.61 10.32
C MET A 86 -10.28 -13.86 10.24
N LEU A 87 -9.67 -15.05 10.40
CA LEU A 87 -10.41 -16.31 10.44
C LEU A 87 -11.35 -16.39 11.66
N VAL A 88 -10.88 -15.97 12.82
CA VAL A 88 -11.69 -15.92 14.05
C VAL A 88 -12.84 -14.93 13.90
N LEU A 89 -12.58 -13.72 13.37
CA LEU A 89 -13.62 -12.71 13.15
C LEU A 89 -14.65 -13.17 12.14
N ALA A 90 -14.25 -13.79 11.03
CA ALA A 90 -15.16 -14.34 10.03
C ALA A 90 -16.01 -15.49 10.60
N GLY A 91 -15.38 -16.38 11.39
CA GLY A 91 -16.07 -17.45 12.08
C GLY A 91 -17.07 -16.94 13.10
N ALA A 92 -16.72 -15.93 13.89
CA ALA A 92 -17.64 -15.31 14.84
C ALA A 92 -18.84 -14.65 14.16
N ALA A 93 -18.60 -13.94 13.07
CA ALA A 93 -19.67 -13.33 12.27
C ALA A 93 -20.61 -14.38 11.70
N LEU A 94 -20.09 -15.48 11.15
CA LEU A 94 -20.88 -16.58 10.62
C LEU A 94 -21.72 -17.25 11.72
N CYS A 95 -21.14 -17.50 12.89
CA CYS A 95 -21.86 -18.05 14.03
C CYS A 95 -22.99 -17.14 14.49
N ALA A 96 -22.77 -15.84 14.53
CA ALA A 96 -23.81 -14.86 14.88
C ALA A 96 -24.96 -14.89 13.87
N ASP A 97 -24.67 -14.96 12.58
CA ASP A 97 -25.68 -15.04 11.53
C ASP A 97 -26.50 -16.33 11.62
N VAL A 98 -25.85 -17.46 11.83
CA VAL A 98 -26.53 -18.75 12.01
C VAL A 98 -27.40 -18.73 13.26
N PHE A 99 -26.91 -18.20 14.36
CA PHE A 99 -27.68 -18.06 15.59
C PHE A 99 -28.93 -17.20 15.40
N HIS A 100 -28.78 -16.10 14.67
CA HIS A 100 -29.88 -15.19 14.36
C HIS A 100 -30.97 -15.88 13.51
N LEU A 101 -30.57 -16.67 12.51
CA LEU A 101 -31.48 -17.46 11.71
C LEU A 101 -32.30 -18.47 12.54
N PHE A 102 -31.63 -19.16 13.46
CA PHE A 102 -32.32 -20.10 14.37
C PHE A 102 -33.30 -19.40 15.29
N LYS A 103 -32.96 -18.19 15.75
CA LYS A 103 -33.83 -17.41 16.63
C LYS A 103 -35.07 -16.90 15.89
N GLU A 104 -34.97 -16.59 14.61
CA GLU A 104 -36.13 -16.15 13.79
C GLU A 104 -37.02 -17.29 13.33
N ALA A 105 -36.51 -18.52 13.31
CA ALA A 105 -37.28 -19.70 12.90
C ALA A 105 -38.32 -20.15 13.95
N ASP A 106 -38.20 -19.72 15.21
CA ASP A 106 -39.17 -19.92 16.26
C ASP A 106 -40.28 -18.86 16.24
#